data_6fdb319ac188604caa491a187f3e2e60
#
_entry.id   6fdb319ac188604caa491a187f3e2e60
#
_cell.length_a   1.000
_cell.length_b   1.000
_cell.length_c   1.000
_cell.angle_alpha   90.00
_cell.angle_beta   90.00
_cell.angle_gamma   90.00
#
_symmetry.space_group_name_H-M   'P 1'
#
loop_
_entity.id
_entity.type
_entity.pdbx_description
1 polymer ?
#
loop_
_entity_poly.entity_id
_entity_poly.type
_entity_poly.pdbx_seq_one_letter_code
_entity_poly.pdbx_strand_id
1 'polypeptide(L)'
;SGEQTILPRIQGAVISPAKYGAPSLLTVSAPIAIPSPSDFTITNIQTIGVRRIAQKMSPTPTPHRNGEFHESVYELRPELYQTVTSKDWVNLTYGGIARNKYIADLSIVAARYDAASQTVELPTKIIVTIRFASGKSVVASGKDDYSVFQVLNNEQSKTWRVNQTTLAKLSDDTKTLSAGKWVKITIESEGIYKIDASMLSKYGLNLT
;
A
#
# COMPACT_ATOMS: atom_id res chain seq x y z
N SER A 1 -19.33 -8.37 30.31
CA SER A 1 -19.65 -9.06 29.02
C SER A 1 -19.03 -8.24 27.90
N GLY A 2 -17.96 -8.77 27.30
CA GLY A 2 -17.30 -8.10 26.18
C GLY A 2 -18.22 -8.09 24.95
N GLU A 3 -18.26 -6.97 24.25
CA GLU A 3 -19.03 -6.83 23.02
C GLU A 3 -18.44 -7.76 21.94
N GLN A 4 -19.31 -8.57 21.32
CA GLN A 4 -18.86 -9.55 20.33
C GLN A 4 -18.58 -8.85 18.99
N THR A 5 -17.33 -8.95 18.54
CA THR A 5 -16.86 -8.39 17.26
C THR A 5 -16.43 -9.49 16.30
N ILE A 6 -16.40 -9.21 15.00
CA ILE A 6 -15.95 -10.13 13.96
C ILE A 6 -14.81 -9.54 13.13
N LEU A 7 -13.80 -10.36 12.84
CA LEU A 7 -12.79 -10.08 11.84
C LEU A 7 -12.85 -11.15 10.75
N PRO A 8 -13.44 -10.86 9.59
CA PRO A 8 -13.53 -11.82 8.50
C PRO A 8 -12.15 -12.27 8.02
N ARG A 9 -11.99 -13.56 7.75
CA ARG A 9 -10.78 -14.08 7.10
C ARG A 9 -11.00 -14.12 5.60
N ILE A 10 -10.24 -13.29 4.89
CA ILE A 10 -10.29 -13.17 3.43
C ILE A 10 -8.87 -13.38 2.91
N GLN A 11 -8.71 -14.31 1.97
CA GLN A 11 -7.40 -14.63 1.41
C GLN A 11 -6.76 -13.40 0.76
N GLY A 12 -5.51 -13.12 1.12
CA GLY A 12 -4.76 -11.98 0.61
C GLY A 12 -5.14 -10.62 1.18
N ALA A 13 -6.19 -10.55 2.04
CA ALA A 13 -6.55 -9.30 2.69
C ALA A 13 -5.68 -9.06 3.93
N VAL A 14 -5.33 -7.80 4.12
CA VAL A 14 -4.62 -7.29 5.29
C VAL A 14 -5.44 -6.19 5.96
N ILE A 15 -5.20 -5.96 7.24
CA ILE A 15 -5.77 -4.81 7.94
C ILE A 15 -5.07 -3.57 7.41
N SER A 16 -5.83 -2.70 6.73
CA SER A 16 -5.31 -1.43 6.26
C SER A 16 -4.99 -0.50 7.45
N PRO A 17 -3.95 0.33 7.36
CA PRO A 17 -3.65 1.31 8.39
C PRO A 17 -4.86 2.20 8.70
N ALA A 18 -5.30 2.18 9.93
CA ALA A 18 -6.41 2.98 10.45
C ALA A 18 -6.07 3.46 11.87
N LYS A 19 -6.93 4.29 12.45
CA LYS A 19 -6.78 4.66 13.85
C LYS A 19 -6.94 3.43 14.74
N TYR A 20 -6.05 3.24 15.70
CA TYR A 20 -6.15 2.17 16.67
C TYR A 20 -7.48 2.23 17.43
N GLY A 21 -8.12 1.09 17.58
CA GLY A 21 -9.44 0.99 18.22
C GLY A 21 -10.63 1.31 17.31
N ALA A 22 -10.40 1.82 16.08
CA ALA A 22 -11.44 1.98 15.07
C ALA A 22 -11.78 0.63 14.41
N PRO A 23 -12.96 0.49 13.76
CA PRO A 23 -13.27 -0.71 12.99
C PRO A 23 -12.17 -1.01 11.97
N SER A 24 -11.69 -2.25 11.95
CA SER A 24 -10.69 -2.67 10.97
C SER A 24 -11.21 -2.51 9.55
N LEU A 25 -10.35 -2.08 8.64
CA LEU A 25 -10.61 -2.05 7.21
C LEU A 25 -9.77 -3.14 6.56
N LEU A 26 -10.42 -4.14 5.96
CA LEU A 26 -9.70 -5.20 5.26
C LEU A 26 -9.53 -4.84 3.79
N THR A 27 -8.30 -4.81 3.30
CA THR A 27 -7.97 -4.48 1.92
C THR A 27 -7.09 -5.55 1.27
N VAL A 28 -7.32 -5.75 -0.02
CA VAL A 28 -6.41 -6.48 -0.92
C VAL A 28 -5.76 -5.45 -1.82
N SER A 29 -4.44 -5.43 -1.85
CA SER A 29 -3.69 -4.49 -2.69
C SER A 29 -2.83 -5.21 -3.70
N ALA A 30 -2.72 -4.65 -4.89
CA ALA A 30 -1.85 -5.16 -5.93
C ALA A 30 -1.31 -4.02 -6.80
N PRO A 31 -0.04 -4.09 -7.23
CA PRO A 31 0.52 -3.13 -8.16
C PRO A 31 -0.02 -3.35 -9.57
N ILE A 32 -0.31 -2.26 -10.26
CA ILE A 32 -0.58 -2.25 -11.70
C ILE A 32 0.39 -1.29 -12.39
N ALA A 33 0.85 -1.67 -13.57
CA ALA A 33 1.62 -0.75 -14.40
C ALA A 33 0.67 0.25 -15.06
N ILE A 34 1.13 1.50 -15.21
CA ILE A 34 0.40 2.58 -15.86
C ILE A 34 1.27 3.24 -16.92
N PRO A 35 0.68 3.80 -18.00
CA PRO A 35 1.46 4.42 -19.06
C PRO A 35 2.15 5.72 -18.64
N SER A 36 1.54 6.48 -17.73
CA SER A 36 2.12 7.68 -17.13
C SER A 36 1.48 7.99 -15.77
N PRO A 37 2.07 8.86 -14.95
CA PRO A 37 1.57 9.18 -13.60
C PRO A 37 0.16 9.77 -13.55
N SER A 38 -0.32 10.35 -14.65
CA SER A 38 -1.63 11.03 -14.72
C SER A 38 -2.65 10.34 -15.63
N ASP A 39 -2.22 9.31 -16.39
CA ASP A 39 -3.02 8.75 -17.48
C ASP A 39 -3.73 7.45 -17.09
N PHE A 40 -4.34 7.44 -15.93
CA PHE A 40 -5.16 6.33 -15.46
C PHE A 40 -6.37 6.84 -14.69
N THR A 41 -7.49 6.16 -14.87
CA THR A 41 -8.71 6.48 -14.12
C THR A 41 -9.59 5.26 -13.97
N ILE A 42 -10.25 5.15 -12.83
CA ILE A 42 -11.32 4.17 -12.63
C ILE A 42 -12.57 4.72 -13.33
N THR A 43 -13.08 3.97 -14.31
CA THR A 43 -14.28 4.36 -15.06
C THR A 43 -15.53 3.68 -14.60
N ASN A 44 -15.41 2.50 -13.97
CA ASN A 44 -16.55 1.78 -13.43
C ASN A 44 -16.13 0.89 -12.24
N ILE A 45 -16.99 0.83 -11.23
CA ILE A 45 -16.89 -0.10 -10.11
C ILE A 45 -18.26 -0.75 -9.94
N GLN A 46 -18.32 -2.07 -10.05
CA GLN A 46 -19.51 -2.85 -9.79
C GLN A 46 -19.28 -3.77 -8.60
N THR A 47 -20.12 -3.64 -7.59
CA THR A 47 -20.10 -4.49 -6.40
C THR A 47 -21.29 -5.43 -6.46
N ILE A 48 -21.02 -6.73 -6.44
CA ILE A 48 -22.02 -7.78 -6.59
C ILE A 48 -22.10 -8.60 -5.31
N GLY A 49 -23.31 -8.88 -4.86
CA GLY A 49 -23.56 -9.79 -3.76
C GLY A 49 -22.98 -9.30 -2.43
N VAL A 50 -23.31 -8.09 -1.99
CA VAL A 50 -22.85 -7.58 -0.69
C VAL A 50 -23.58 -8.33 0.42
N ARG A 51 -22.84 -9.17 1.12
CA ARG A 51 -23.30 -9.83 2.35
C ARG A 51 -23.12 -8.88 3.51
N ARG A 52 -24.17 -8.75 4.34
CA ARG A 52 -24.14 -7.98 5.58
C ARG A 52 -24.22 -8.89 6.78
N ILE A 53 -23.37 -8.66 7.77
CA ILE A 53 -23.34 -9.40 9.03
C ILE A 53 -23.67 -8.39 10.13
N ALA A 54 -24.74 -8.64 10.88
CA ALA A 54 -25.20 -7.78 11.98
C ALA A 54 -24.30 -7.94 13.22
N GLN A 55 -23.05 -7.56 13.07
CA GLN A 55 -22.02 -7.56 14.11
C GLN A 55 -21.07 -6.38 13.88
N LYS A 56 -20.42 -5.92 14.94
CA LYS A 56 -19.35 -4.94 14.82
C LYS A 56 -18.08 -5.58 14.25
N MET A 57 -17.37 -4.83 13.44
CA MET A 57 -16.03 -5.21 12.99
C MET A 57 -15.06 -5.18 14.17
N SER A 58 -14.14 -6.13 14.24
CA SER A 58 -13.06 -6.07 15.24
C SER A 58 -12.25 -4.80 15.10
N PRO A 59 -11.80 -4.21 16.22
CA PRO A 59 -11.02 -2.98 16.16
C PRO A 59 -9.64 -3.20 15.52
N THR A 60 -9.11 -2.14 14.91
CA THR A 60 -7.72 -2.09 14.48
C THR A 60 -6.81 -2.25 15.69
N PRO A 61 -5.92 -3.25 15.71
CA PRO A 61 -5.13 -3.55 16.89
C PRO A 61 -4.08 -2.48 17.16
N THR A 62 -3.86 -2.22 18.43
CA THR A 62 -2.73 -1.42 18.89
C THR A 62 -1.52 -2.33 19.08
N PRO A 63 -0.38 -2.07 18.44
CA PRO A 63 0.84 -2.80 18.71
C PRO A 63 1.32 -2.49 20.12
N HIS A 64 1.48 -3.51 20.92
CA HIS A 64 2.02 -3.39 22.28
C HIS A 64 3.34 -4.15 22.35
N ARG A 65 4.36 -3.52 22.91
CA ARG A 65 5.65 -4.15 23.13
C ARG A 65 5.72 -4.68 24.55
N ASN A 66 5.83 -5.99 24.67
CA ASN A 66 6.03 -6.67 25.96
C ASN A 66 7.40 -7.35 25.95
N GLY A 67 8.43 -6.64 26.44
CA GLY A 67 9.82 -7.09 26.35
C GLY A 67 10.30 -7.19 24.89
N GLU A 68 10.69 -8.39 24.47
CA GLU A 68 11.12 -8.70 23.10
C GLU A 68 9.96 -9.07 22.17
N PHE A 69 8.76 -9.31 22.73
CA PHE A 69 7.59 -9.72 21.97
C PHE A 69 6.72 -8.54 21.57
N HIS A 70 6.10 -8.63 20.40
CA HIS A 70 5.08 -7.72 19.93
C HIS A 70 3.72 -8.40 20.03
N GLU A 71 2.84 -7.82 20.83
CA GLU A 71 1.45 -8.25 20.98
C GLU A 71 0.51 -7.27 20.28
N SER A 72 -0.61 -7.79 19.79
CA SER A 72 -1.68 -6.97 19.22
C SER A 72 -2.83 -6.90 20.22
N VAL A 73 -3.09 -5.72 20.73
CA VAL A 73 -4.20 -5.47 21.67
C VAL A 73 -5.39 -4.91 20.89
N TYR A 74 -6.53 -5.61 20.99
CA TYR A 74 -7.77 -5.28 20.30
C TYR A 74 -8.72 -4.57 21.28
N GLU A 75 -8.59 -3.26 21.40
CA GLU A 75 -9.43 -2.44 22.27
C GLU A 75 -10.37 -1.58 21.41
N LEU A 76 -11.68 -1.79 21.59
CA LEU A 76 -12.70 -1.06 20.86
C LEU A 76 -12.87 0.34 21.45
N ARG A 77 -12.85 1.35 20.57
CA ARG A 77 -13.16 2.75 20.90
C ARG A 77 -14.51 3.13 20.32
N PRO A 78 -15.58 3.21 21.14
CA PRO A 78 -16.96 3.38 20.66
C PRO A 78 -17.15 4.63 19.79
N GLU A 79 -16.47 5.71 20.09
CA GLU A 79 -16.52 6.98 19.38
C GLU A 79 -16.03 6.85 17.91
N LEU A 80 -15.16 5.89 17.63
CA LEU A 80 -14.64 5.64 16.28
C LEU A 80 -15.55 4.72 15.44
N TYR A 81 -16.56 4.10 16.05
CA TYR A 81 -17.56 3.27 15.36
C TYR A 81 -18.77 4.04 14.86
N GLN A 82 -18.75 5.36 14.96
CA GLN A 82 -19.85 6.23 14.52
C GLN A 82 -19.72 6.67 13.06
N THR A 83 -18.60 6.37 12.41
CA THR A 83 -18.32 6.76 11.03
C THR A 83 -18.07 5.53 10.16
N VAL A 84 -18.39 5.64 8.86
CA VAL A 84 -18.09 4.59 7.88
C VAL A 84 -16.58 4.46 7.72
N THR A 85 -16.05 3.25 7.78
CA THR A 85 -14.60 2.97 7.68
C THR A 85 -14.02 3.34 6.31
N SER A 86 -14.80 3.22 5.23
CA SER A 86 -14.44 3.65 3.88
C SER A 86 -15.71 3.88 3.07
N LYS A 87 -15.76 4.96 2.31
CA LYS A 87 -16.86 5.23 1.37
C LYS A 87 -16.67 4.43 0.09
N ASP A 88 -15.45 4.30 -0.39
CA ASP A 88 -15.13 3.69 -1.68
C ASP A 88 -14.68 2.24 -1.53
N TRP A 89 -15.13 1.38 -2.43
CA TRP A 89 -14.71 -0.01 -2.50
C TRP A 89 -13.35 -0.20 -3.16
N VAL A 90 -12.92 0.76 -3.95
CA VAL A 90 -11.68 0.68 -4.72
C VAL A 90 -10.98 2.03 -4.71
N ASN A 91 -9.69 1.99 -4.49
CA ASN A 91 -8.81 3.14 -4.62
C ASN A 91 -7.65 2.80 -5.56
N LEU A 92 -7.21 3.79 -6.33
CA LEU A 92 -6.11 3.67 -7.26
C LEU A 92 -5.23 4.92 -7.15
N THR A 93 -4.02 4.74 -6.66
CA THR A 93 -3.08 5.84 -6.41
C THR A 93 -1.76 5.61 -7.12
N TYR A 94 -1.14 6.70 -7.59
CA TYR A 94 0.21 6.62 -8.12
C TYR A 94 1.20 6.22 -7.03
N GLY A 95 1.92 5.12 -7.24
CA GLY A 95 2.88 4.54 -6.29
C GLY A 95 4.35 4.85 -6.61
N GLY A 96 4.64 5.41 -7.81
CA GLY A 96 6.01 5.73 -8.18
C GLY A 96 6.52 5.00 -9.42
N ILE A 97 7.84 4.80 -9.48
CA ILE A 97 8.51 4.09 -10.58
C ILE A 97 9.19 2.86 -10.03
N ALA A 98 8.92 1.72 -10.64
CA ALA A 98 9.63 0.49 -10.38
C ALA A 98 10.10 -0.14 -11.69
N ARG A 99 11.40 -0.42 -11.79
CA ARG A 99 12.02 -1.11 -12.94
C ARG A 99 11.58 -0.57 -14.30
N ASN A 100 11.73 0.73 -14.52
CA ASN A 100 11.37 1.42 -15.77
C ASN A 100 9.87 1.44 -16.09
N LYS A 101 9.01 1.17 -15.12
CA LYS A 101 7.56 1.31 -15.27
C LYS A 101 7.01 2.27 -14.24
N TYR A 102 6.03 3.07 -14.63
CA TYR A 102 5.17 3.75 -13.67
C TYR A 102 4.24 2.74 -13.04
N ILE A 103 4.09 2.81 -11.74
CA ILE A 103 3.27 1.89 -10.95
C ILE A 103 2.18 2.68 -10.24
N ALA A 104 1.00 2.13 -10.23
CA ALA A 104 -0.09 2.55 -9.36
C ALA A 104 -0.48 1.40 -8.42
N ASP A 105 -0.88 1.75 -7.21
CA ASP A 105 -1.35 0.80 -6.21
C ASP A 105 -2.88 0.74 -6.28
N LEU A 106 -3.38 -0.42 -6.71
CA LEU A 106 -4.79 -0.75 -6.68
C LEU A 106 -5.11 -1.36 -5.32
N SER A 107 -5.95 -0.68 -4.54
CA SER A 107 -6.43 -1.16 -3.25
C SER A 107 -7.93 -1.42 -3.31
N ILE A 108 -8.34 -2.63 -2.96
CA ILE A 108 -9.72 -3.09 -2.99
C ILE A 108 -10.16 -3.39 -1.56
N VAL A 109 -11.25 -2.77 -1.12
CA VAL A 109 -11.86 -3.03 0.18
C VAL A 109 -12.58 -4.38 0.13
N ALA A 110 -12.04 -5.35 0.86
CA ALA A 110 -12.58 -6.71 0.93
C ALA A 110 -13.65 -6.85 2.03
N ALA A 111 -13.53 -6.08 3.10
CA ALA A 111 -14.56 -5.94 4.14
C ALA A 111 -14.45 -4.58 4.81
N ARG A 112 -15.60 -4.00 5.16
CA ARG A 112 -15.70 -2.72 5.86
C ARG A 112 -16.84 -2.72 6.87
N TYR A 113 -16.82 -1.78 7.80
CA TYR A 113 -17.90 -1.56 8.74
C TYR A 113 -18.75 -0.39 8.27
N ASP A 114 -20.05 -0.62 8.19
CA ASP A 114 -21.06 0.45 7.99
C ASP A 114 -21.65 0.83 9.34
N ALA A 115 -21.37 2.04 9.78
CA ALA A 115 -21.80 2.56 11.06
C ALA A 115 -23.32 2.82 11.10
N ALA A 116 -23.94 3.18 9.99
CA ALA A 116 -25.36 3.49 9.92
C ALA A 116 -26.23 2.24 10.14
N SER A 117 -25.85 1.14 9.52
CA SER A 117 -26.52 -0.15 9.68
C SER A 117 -25.94 -1.02 10.79
N GLN A 118 -24.82 -0.63 11.38
CA GLN A 118 -24.03 -1.40 12.36
C GLN A 118 -23.69 -2.81 11.84
N THR A 119 -23.35 -2.93 10.57
CA THR A 119 -23.03 -4.21 9.93
C THR A 119 -21.64 -4.22 9.35
N VAL A 120 -21.08 -5.42 9.28
CA VAL A 120 -19.91 -5.69 8.44
C VAL A 120 -20.38 -6.02 7.03
N GLU A 121 -19.91 -5.28 6.05
CA GLU A 121 -20.20 -5.48 4.64
C GLU A 121 -19.06 -6.22 3.95
N LEU A 122 -19.40 -7.31 3.23
CA LEU A 122 -18.49 -8.14 2.46
C LEU A 122 -19.03 -8.31 1.04
N PRO A 123 -18.38 -7.75 0.02
CA PRO A 123 -18.77 -8.01 -1.36
C PRO A 123 -18.34 -9.43 -1.76
N THR A 124 -19.20 -10.13 -2.49
CA THR A 124 -18.85 -11.42 -3.08
C THR A 124 -17.92 -11.25 -4.29
N LYS A 125 -18.12 -10.16 -5.04
CA LYS A 125 -17.33 -9.84 -6.21
C LYS A 125 -17.29 -8.33 -6.43
N ILE A 126 -16.12 -7.81 -6.76
CA ILE A 126 -15.92 -6.44 -7.21
C ILE A 126 -15.33 -6.49 -8.61
N ILE A 127 -15.95 -5.80 -9.56
CA ILE A 127 -15.45 -5.63 -10.92
C ILE A 127 -15.02 -4.17 -11.04
N VAL A 128 -13.76 -3.99 -11.41
CA VAL A 128 -13.16 -2.67 -11.60
C VAL A 128 -12.75 -2.51 -13.05
N THR A 129 -13.20 -1.43 -13.69
CA THR A 129 -12.75 -1.05 -15.02
C THR A 129 -11.82 0.15 -14.89
N ILE A 130 -10.58 -0.03 -15.34
CA ILE A 130 -9.57 1.02 -15.34
C ILE A 130 -9.29 1.36 -16.80
N ARG A 131 -9.39 2.65 -17.13
CA ARG A 131 -9.00 3.17 -18.43
C ARG A 131 -7.64 3.84 -18.31
N PHE A 132 -6.77 3.50 -19.25
CA PHE A 132 -5.49 4.16 -19.44
C PHE A 132 -5.64 5.09 -20.65
N ALA A 133 -5.27 6.36 -20.51
CA ALA A 133 -5.14 7.24 -21.67
C ALA A 133 -4.01 6.68 -22.55
N SER A 134 -4.13 6.84 -23.86
CA SER A 134 -3.15 6.32 -24.82
C SER A 134 -1.81 7.06 -24.68
N GLY A 135 -1.02 6.64 -23.74
CA GLY A 135 0.36 7.08 -23.59
C GLY A 135 1.17 6.64 -24.81
N LYS A 136 1.99 7.52 -25.36
CA LYS A 136 2.99 7.14 -26.34
C LYS A 136 3.91 6.12 -25.69
N SER A 137 3.75 4.85 -26.03
CA SER A 137 4.66 3.79 -25.63
C SER A 137 6.04 4.11 -26.15
N VAL A 138 6.96 4.46 -25.27
CA VAL A 138 8.38 4.58 -25.63
C VAL A 138 8.93 3.16 -25.59
N VAL A 139 9.14 2.58 -26.78
CA VAL A 139 9.82 1.28 -26.91
C VAL A 139 11.28 1.49 -26.51
N ALA A 140 11.61 1.18 -25.27
CA ALA A 140 13.00 1.05 -24.87
C ALA A 140 13.44 -0.40 -25.15
N SER A 141 14.42 -0.57 -26.00
CA SER A 141 15.08 -1.84 -26.24
C SER A 141 15.95 -2.21 -25.03
N GLY A 142 15.47 -3.04 -24.16
CA GLY A 142 16.22 -3.59 -23.04
C GLY A 142 15.64 -4.96 -22.66
N LYS A 143 16.50 -5.92 -22.35
CA LYS A 143 16.06 -7.21 -21.79
C LYS A 143 15.40 -6.94 -20.44
N ASP A 144 14.13 -7.28 -20.36
CA ASP A 144 13.38 -7.21 -19.11
C ASP A 144 13.74 -8.41 -18.22
N ASP A 145 14.53 -8.19 -17.20
CA ASP A 145 14.68 -9.17 -16.13
C ASP A 145 13.56 -8.95 -15.09
N TYR A 146 12.36 -9.45 -15.42
CA TYR A 146 11.14 -9.22 -14.62
C TYR A 146 10.78 -10.36 -13.67
N SER A 147 11.70 -11.25 -13.39
CA SER A 147 11.38 -12.46 -12.61
C SER A 147 10.85 -12.22 -11.20
N VAL A 148 10.93 -10.98 -10.66
CA VAL A 148 10.62 -10.72 -9.25
C VAL A 148 9.50 -9.70 -9.00
N PHE A 149 9.13 -8.85 -9.97
CA PHE A 149 8.09 -7.84 -9.77
C PHE A 149 6.92 -8.07 -10.72
N GLN A 150 5.86 -8.68 -10.21
CA GLN A 150 4.63 -8.93 -10.97
C GLN A 150 3.63 -7.80 -10.78
N VAL A 151 3.15 -7.24 -11.90
CA VAL A 151 1.98 -6.35 -11.94
C VAL A 151 0.80 -7.12 -12.49
N LEU A 152 -0.42 -6.78 -12.06
CA LEU A 152 -1.64 -7.48 -12.50
C LEU A 152 -1.83 -7.44 -14.02
N ASN A 153 -1.44 -6.35 -14.67
CA ASN A 153 -1.59 -6.12 -16.11
C ASN A 153 -0.27 -6.27 -16.87
N ASN A 154 0.55 -7.25 -16.51
CA ASN A 154 1.88 -7.44 -17.10
C ASN A 154 1.85 -7.55 -18.62
N GLU A 155 0.93 -8.34 -19.18
CA GLU A 155 0.79 -8.52 -20.64
C GLU A 155 0.47 -7.20 -21.35
N GLN A 156 -0.50 -6.44 -20.82
CA GLN A 156 -0.92 -5.17 -21.39
C GLN A 156 0.19 -4.10 -21.31
N SER A 157 1.00 -4.17 -20.28
CA SER A 157 2.02 -3.15 -19.97
C SER A 157 3.40 -3.48 -20.53
N LYS A 158 3.56 -4.50 -21.36
CA LYS A 158 4.87 -4.92 -21.90
C LYS A 158 5.63 -3.80 -22.61
N THR A 159 4.93 -2.89 -23.25
CA THR A 159 5.51 -1.78 -24.00
C THR A 159 5.60 -0.48 -23.19
N TRP A 160 5.02 -0.42 -22.00
CA TRP A 160 5.03 0.80 -21.20
C TRP A 160 6.36 0.93 -20.45
N ARG A 161 7.09 2.00 -20.76
CA ARG A 161 8.40 2.29 -20.17
C ARG A 161 8.50 3.75 -19.78
N VAL A 162 9.21 4.00 -18.71
CA VAL A 162 9.63 5.35 -18.33
C VAL A 162 10.73 5.81 -19.28
N ASN A 163 10.63 7.03 -19.80
CA ASN A 163 11.66 7.58 -20.64
C ASN A 163 12.99 7.67 -19.87
N GLN A 164 14.10 7.28 -20.51
CA GLN A 164 15.43 7.37 -19.91
C GLN A 164 15.80 8.80 -19.47
N THR A 165 15.35 9.81 -20.20
CA THR A 165 15.53 11.22 -19.81
C THR A 165 14.83 11.54 -18.47
N THR A 166 13.66 10.95 -18.21
CA THR A 166 12.96 11.10 -16.93
C THR A 166 13.71 10.40 -15.80
N LEU A 167 14.24 9.19 -16.06
CA LEU A 167 15.06 8.49 -15.09
C LEU A 167 16.35 9.21 -14.78
N ALA A 168 17.01 9.78 -15.79
CA ALA A 168 18.21 10.60 -15.63
C ALA A 168 17.93 11.86 -14.79
N LYS A 169 16.81 12.55 -15.02
CA LYS A 169 16.39 13.68 -14.18
C LYS A 169 16.13 13.28 -12.73
N LEU A 170 15.46 12.16 -12.50
CA LEU A 170 15.26 11.64 -11.14
C LEU A 170 16.57 11.26 -10.46
N SER A 171 17.57 10.76 -11.23
CA SER A 171 18.89 10.49 -10.70
C SER A 171 19.71 11.78 -10.48
N ASP A 172 19.46 12.84 -11.24
CA ASP A 172 20.09 14.16 -11.06
C ASP A 172 19.49 14.93 -9.87
N ASP A 173 18.20 14.79 -9.60
CA ASP A 173 17.58 15.32 -8.37
C ASP A 173 18.16 14.67 -7.09
N THR A 174 18.71 13.47 -7.20
CA THR A 174 19.49 12.87 -6.10
C THR A 174 20.88 13.52 -5.93
N LYS A 175 21.36 14.32 -6.87
CA LYS A 175 22.58 15.13 -6.71
C LYS A 175 22.42 16.30 -5.74
N THR A 176 21.20 16.68 -5.37
CA THR A 176 20.95 17.58 -4.23
C THR A 176 21.49 17.04 -2.91
N LEU A 177 21.79 15.74 -2.86
CA LEU A 177 22.50 15.13 -1.76
C LEU A 177 24.04 15.37 -1.79
N SER A 178 24.56 16.08 -2.79
CA SER A 178 26.00 16.37 -2.91
C SER A 178 26.53 17.43 -1.94
N ALA A 179 25.66 18.18 -1.26
CA ALA A 179 26.02 19.20 -0.28
C ALA A 179 25.92 18.68 1.15
N GLY A 180 26.55 17.56 1.48
CA GLY A 180 26.52 16.99 2.82
C GLY A 180 27.62 15.97 3.06
N LYS A 181 27.82 15.57 4.32
CA LYS A 181 28.68 14.46 4.67
C LYS A 181 27.92 13.15 4.43
N TRP A 182 28.54 12.25 3.67
CA TRP A 182 28.00 10.94 3.34
C TRP A 182 28.79 9.86 4.05
N VAL A 183 28.10 8.86 4.57
CA VAL A 183 28.71 7.66 5.11
C VAL A 183 28.17 6.46 4.32
N LYS A 184 29.09 5.72 3.71
CA LYS A 184 28.78 4.44 3.09
C LYS A 184 28.94 3.34 4.14
N ILE A 185 27.87 2.63 4.42
CA ILE A 185 27.86 1.45 5.28
C ILE A 185 27.94 0.22 4.37
N THR A 186 28.98 -0.58 4.52
CA THR A 186 29.08 -1.87 3.83
C THR A 186 28.63 -2.97 4.79
N ILE A 187 27.71 -3.81 4.34
CA ILE A 187 27.18 -4.95 5.08
C ILE A 187 27.81 -6.20 4.48
N GLU A 188 28.58 -6.95 5.26
CA GLU A 188 29.33 -8.12 4.80
C GLU A 188 28.57 -9.44 5.01
N SER A 189 27.56 -9.44 5.84
CA SER A 189 26.72 -10.62 6.11
C SER A 189 25.25 -10.27 6.23
N GLU A 190 24.37 -11.21 5.97
CA GLU A 190 22.94 -11.05 6.15
C GLU A 190 22.58 -10.93 7.64
N GLY A 191 21.70 -9.97 8.00
CA GLY A 191 21.31 -9.75 9.40
C GLY A 191 20.54 -8.46 9.63
N ILE A 192 20.16 -8.24 10.88
CA ILE A 192 19.53 -6.99 11.33
C ILE A 192 20.63 -6.12 11.95
N TYR A 193 20.82 -4.92 11.40
CA TYR A 193 21.82 -3.97 11.82
C TYR A 193 21.20 -2.76 12.49
N LYS A 194 21.72 -2.38 13.66
CA LYS A 194 21.33 -1.17 14.35
C LYS A 194 22.25 -0.03 13.96
N ILE A 195 21.68 1.04 13.42
CA ILE A 195 22.38 2.32 13.19
C ILE A 195 21.89 3.28 14.26
N ASP A 196 22.75 3.71 15.15
CA ASP A 196 22.44 4.68 16.20
C ASP A 196 23.28 5.95 16.11
N ALA A 197 22.90 6.96 16.89
CA ALA A 197 23.58 8.26 16.90
C ALA A 197 25.07 8.15 17.24
N SER A 198 25.46 7.20 18.12
CA SER A 198 26.85 7.00 18.51
C SER A 198 27.70 6.45 17.37
N MET A 199 27.12 5.55 16.59
CA MET A 199 27.77 5.03 15.38
C MET A 199 27.95 6.14 14.34
N LEU A 200 26.90 6.93 14.09
CA LEU A 200 26.93 8.03 13.13
C LEU A 200 27.95 9.11 13.52
N SER A 201 28.03 9.43 14.81
CA SER A 201 28.99 10.41 15.34
C SER A 201 30.45 10.00 15.11
N LYS A 202 30.78 8.70 15.15
CA LYS A 202 32.13 8.19 14.84
C LYS A 202 32.55 8.52 13.40
N TYR A 203 31.60 8.68 12.50
CA TYR A 203 31.82 9.06 11.10
C TYR A 203 31.56 10.53 10.83
N GLY A 204 31.43 11.34 11.88
CA GLY A 204 31.26 12.79 11.79
C GLY A 204 29.86 13.24 11.35
N LEU A 205 28.85 12.39 11.50
CA LEU A 205 27.45 12.73 11.32
C LEU A 205 26.82 12.95 12.70
N ASN A 206 26.52 14.21 13.03
CA ASN A 206 25.80 14.56 14.25
C ASN A 206 24.31 14.74 13.90
N LEU A 207 23.45 13.97 14.55
CA LEU A 207 22.00 14.19 14.51
C LEU A 207 21.69 15.29 15.52
N THR A 208 21.39 16.48 15.03
CA THR A 208 20.83 17.60 15.82
C THR A 208 19.32 17.52 15.81
#